data_676cea16be362e4ec05474c3bc0a7989
#
_entry.id   676cea16be362e4ec05474c3bc0a7989
#
_cell.length_a   1.000
_cell.length_b   1.000
_cell.length_c   1.000
_cell.angle_alpha   90.00
_cell.angle_beta   90.00
_cell.angle_gamma   90.00
#
_symmetry.space_group_name_H-M   'P 1'
#
loop_
_entity.id
_entity.type
_entity.pdbx_description
1 polymer ?
#
loop_
_entity_poly.entity_id
_entity_poly.type
_entity_poly.pdbx_seq_one_letter_code
_entity_poly.pdbx_strand_id
1 'polypeptide(L)'
;MTSTVLHHYPQSPVAHKVRMALGIAGASWQSVEIPRLPPKPLLVPLTAGYRRTPVLQIGADIYCDSQNIAHAIDQSVAPHRLFPDQTYGMAMMISNWAETTLFDLSVRLVLTYALGKVPDEFIRDRGSLYFEPNWTEASLRAALPSVMHELRASLGFVEAHLGATYGIYLNGHKPCYGDAAIGYICWFLRGRWDGGDALLANYPALCALEAALDRLGDGQPQDLDAEAALTIAKAATPQSPTGIIDVASSLAIGQIVMIRPKGETADPDVVGTLRYCDGTRISIDHSHEQVGDIAVHFPVIGYVMTPIDLAV
;
A
#
# COMPACT_ATOMS: atom_id res chain seq x y z
N MET A 1 -2.14 21.79 13.36
CA MET A 1 -1.82 20.89 12.23
C MET A 1 -2.65 19.64 12.42
N THR A 2 -3.30 19.14 11.38
CA THR A 2 -4.08 17.91 11.43
C THR A 2 -3.12 16.73 11.64
N SER A 3 -3.44 15.82 12.56
CA SER A 3 -2.59 14.67 12.89
C SER A 3 -2.52 13.70 11.70
N THR A 4 -1.31 13.27 11.33
CA THR A 4 -1.06 12.24 10.32
C THR A 4 -0.76 10.94 11.03
N VAL A 5 -1.61 9.93 10.89
CA VAL A 5 -1.51 8.65 11.60
C VAL A 5 -1.38 7.53 10.59
N LEU A 6 -0.37 6.67 10.74
CA LEU A 6 -0.20 5.46 9.94
C LEU A 6 -0.57 4.25 10.79
N HIS A 7 -1.60 3.52 10.37
CA HIS A 7 -1.99 2.23 10.94
C HIS A 7 -1.24 1.12 10.21
N HIS A 8 -0.33 0.47 10.90
CA HIS A 8 0.56 -0.51 10.30
C HIS A 8 1.06 -1.53 11.33
N TYR A 9 1.88 -2.48 10.88
CA TYR A 9 2.72 -3.30 11.76
C TYR A 9 4.14 -3.38 11.17
N PRO A 10 5.20 -3.46 12.01
CA PRO A 10 6.59 -3.32 11.58
C PRO A 10 7.01 -4.30 10.48
N GLN A 11 6.48 -5.53 10.50
CA GLN A 11 6.87 -6.61 9.59
C GLN A 11 6.17 -6.55 8.22
N SER A 12 5.24 -5.62 8.00
CA SER A 12 4.53 -5.48 6.72
C SER A 12 5.43 -4.86 5.64
N PRO A 13 5.67 -5.55 4.52
CA PRO A 13 6.45 -4.98 3.42
C PRO A 13 5.78 -3.75 2.81
N VAL A 14 4.45 -3.79 2.58
CA VAL A 14 3.72 -2.67 2.00
C VAL A 14 3.67 -1.48 2.97
N ALA A 15 3.61 -1.72 4.29
CA ALA A 15 3.76 -0.65 5.26
C ALA A 15 5.19 -0.08 5.27
N HIS A 16 6.22 -0.90 5.06
CA HIS A 16 7.60 -0.42 4.95
C HIS A 16 7.78 0.51 3.74
N LYS A 17 7.17 0.19 2.58
CA LYS A 17 7.12 1.09 1.43
C LYS A 17 6.56 2.48 1.80
N VAL A 18 5.47 2.53 2.58
CA VAL A 18 4.89 3.80 3.02
C VAL A 18 5.78 4.50 4.04
N ARG A 19 6.44 3.77 4.94
CA ARG A 19 7.42 4.37 5.86
C ARG A 19 8.60 4.96 5.10
N MET A 20 9.14 4.26 4.09
CA MET A 20 10.16 4.84 3.19
C MET A 20 9.66 6.13 2.50
N ALA A 21 8.40 6.14 2.04
CA ALA A 21 7.80 7.35 1.46
C ALA A 21 7.73 8.50 2.48
N LEU A 22 7.38 8.23 3.72
CA LEU A 22 7.40 9.22 4.81
C LEU A 22 8.84 9.70 5.11
N GLY A 23 9.83 8.81 4.99
CA GLY A 23 11.25 9.14 5.07
C GLY A 23 11.71 10.07 3.94
N ILE A 24 11.37 9.76 2.70
CA ILE A 24 11.64 10.62 1.52
C ILE A 24 11.00 11.99 1.72
N ALA A 25 9.79 12.03 2.24
CA ALA A 25 9.07 13.26 2.53
C ALA A 25 9.65 14.05 3.71
N GLY A 26 10.47 13.42 4.58
CA GLY A 26 10.95 14.00 5.84
C GLY A 26 9.80 14.30 6.81
N ALA A 27 8.71 13.53 6.74
CA ALA A 27 7.47 13.80 7.44
C ALA A 27 7.51 13.39 8.92
N SER A 28 6.85 14.18 9.77
CA SER A 28 6.48 13.77 11.13
C SER A 28 5.12 13.10 11.09
N TRP A 29 4.99 11.95 11.76
CA TRP A 29 3.77 11.15 11.73
C TRP A 29 3.60 10.32 13.01
N GLN A 30 2.38 9.85 13.25
CA GLN A 30 2.03 9.03 14.39
C GLN A 30 1.89 7.57 13.97
N SER A 31 2.51 6.68 14.74
CA SER A 31 2.56 5.24 14.50
C SER A 31 1.52 4.53 15.36
N VAL A 32 0.58 3.87 14.72
CA VAL A 32 -0.39 2.98 15.38
C VAL A 32 -0.12 1.55 14.94
N GLU A 33 0.35 0.72 15.86
CA GLU A 33 0.54 -0.70 15.56
C GLU A 33 -0.80 -1.44 15.60
N ILE A 34 -1.08 -2.19 14.54
CA ILE A 34 -2.30 -3.00 14.39
C ILE A 34 -1.97 -4.49 14.29
N PRO A 35 -2.93 -5.40 14.61
CA PRO A 35 -2.73 -6.83 14.45
C PRO A 35 -2.34 -7.23 13.03
N ARG A 36 -1.43 -8.20 12.89
CA ARG A 36 -0.99 -8.74 11.59
C ARG A 36 -2.08 -9.53 10.87
N LEU A 37 -2.94 -10.20 11.65
CA LEU A 37 -4.06 -11.02 11.20
C LEU A 37 -5.37 -10.44 11.71
N PRO A 38 -6.49 -10.68 11.04
CA PRO A 38 -7.81 -10.44 11.62
C PRO A 38 -8.01 -11.24 12.94
N PRO A 39 -8.86 -10.73 13.85
CA PRO A 39 -9.62 -9.49 13.75
C PRO A 39 -8.77 -8.24 14.01
N LYS A 40 -9.21 -7.11 13.40
CA LYS A 40 -8.59 -5.79 13.57
C LYS A 40 -9.62 -4.79 14.11
N PRO A 41 -10.09 -4.96 15.36
CA PRO A 41 -11.29 -4.27 15.86
C PRO A 41 -11.16 -2.75 15.92
N LEU A 42 -9.93 -2.22 16.08
CA LEU A 42 -9.67 -0.78 16.11
C LEU A 42 -9.31 -0.19 14.74
N LEU A 43 -9.20 -1.01 13.68
CA LEU A 43 -8.99 -0.54 12.31
C LEU A 43 -10.30 -0.57 11.50
N VAL A 44 -11.10 -1.60 11.66
CA VAL A 44 -12.32 -1.83 10.86
C VAL A 44 -13.29 -0.65 10.92
N PRO A 45 -13.53 0.01 12.07
CA PRO A 45 -14.38 1.21 12.15
C PRO A 45 -13.90 2.37 11.28
N LEU A 46 -12.57 2.52 11.11
CA LEU A 46 -11.97 3.58 10.30
C LEU A 46 -12.05 3.28 8.79
N THR A 47 -12.20 2.04 8.38
CA THR A 47 -11.96 1.62 6.99
C THR A 47 -13.20 1.07 6.29
N ALA A 48 -14.38 1.16 6.94
CA ALA A 48 -15.62 0.55 6.44
C ALA A 48 -15.46 -0.95 6.10
N GLY A 49 -14.56 -1.65 6.80
CA GLY A 49 -14.28 -3.09 6.59
C GLY A 49 -13.03 -3.42 5.78
N TYR A 50 -12.35 -2.45 5.16
CA TYR A 50 -11.10 -2.73 4.45
C TYR A 50 -10.03 -3.26 5.42
N ARG A 51 -9.43 -4.42 5.08
CA ARG A 51 -8.56 -5.17 6.01
C ARG A 51 -7.07 -5.08 5.72
N ARG A 52 -6.68 -4.62 4.53
CA ARG A 52 -5.26 -4.57 4.14
C ARG A 52 -4.51 -3.48 4.90
N THR A 53 -3.20 -3.57 4.88
CA THR A 53 -2.27 -2.72 5.62
C THR A 53 -1.17 -2.25 4.69
N PRO A 54 -0.76 -0.96 4.74
CA PRO A 54 -1.12 0.08 5.73
C PRO A 54 -2.39 0.85 5.39
N VAL A 55 -2.83 1.67 6.37
CA VAL A 55 -3.88 2.69 6.21
C VAL A 55 -3.35 4.01 6.76
N LEU A 56 -3.52 5.11 6.03
CA LEU A 56 -3.19 6.45 6.49
C LEU A 56 -4.47 7.17 6.92
N GLN A 57 -4.41 7.85 8.07
CA GLN A 57 -5.47 8.69 8.60
C GLN A 57 -4.98 10.13 8.69
N ILE A 58 -5.75 11.08 8.18
CA ILE A 58 -5.55 12.52 8.33
C ILE A 58 -6.86 13.12 8.86
N GLY A 59 -6.97 13.24 10.19
CA GLY A 59 -8.23 13.60 10.83
C GLY A 59 -9.33 12.56 10.57
N ALA A 60 -10.39 12.95 9.89
CA ALA A 60 -11.51 12.08 9.48
C ALA A 60 -11.41 11.58 8.03
N ASP A 61 -10.32 11.86 7.32
CA ASP A 61 -10.03 11.33 5.99
C ASP A 61 -9.11 10.10 6.11
N ILE A 62 -9.55 8.95 5.61
CA ILE A 62 -8.90 7.64 5.75
C ILE A 62 -8.49 7.14 4.38
N TYR A 63 -7.21 6.94 4.16
CA TYR A 63 -6.64 6.55 2.87
C TYR A 63 -6.21 5.08 2.89
N CYS A 64 -6.88 4.28 2.08
CA CYS A 64 -6.57 2.88 1.85
C CYS A 64 -5.69 2.73 0.61
N ASP A 65 -4.82 1.69 0.62
CA ASP A 65 -3.85 1.40 -0.41
C ASP A 65 -2.64 2.38 -0.47
N SER A 66 -1.47 1.81 -0.66
CA SER A 66 -0.19 2.53 -0.61
C SER A 66 0.00 3.57 -1.72
N GLN A 67 -0.60 3.39 -2.90
CA GLN A 67 -0.56 4.38 -3.98
C GLN A 67 -1.40 5.61 -3.62
N ASN A 68 -2.60 5.37 -3.09
CA ASN A 68 -3.47 6.44 -2.61
C ASN A 68 -2.86 7.16 -1.39
N ILE A 69 -2.22 6.41 -0.49
CA ILE A 69 -1.48 6.96 0.65
C ILE A 69 -0.33 7.87 0.18
N ALA A 70 0.46 7.43 -0.80
CA ALA A 70 1.56 8.25 -1.33
C ALA A 70 1.05 9.58 -1.92
N HIS A 71 -0.07 9.52 -2.64
CA HIS A 71 -0.72 10.71 -3.17
C HIS A 71 -1.19 11.66 -2.04
N ALA A 72 -1.80 11.12 -0.98
CA ALA A 72 -2.24 11.90 0.17
C ALA A 72 -1.05 12.52 0.94
N ILE A 73 0.05 11.80 1.11
CA ILE A 73 1.29 12.33 1.71
C ILE A 73 1.80 13.52 0.90
N ASP A 74 1.91 13.36 -0.42
CA ASP A 74 2.43 14.42 -1.30
C ASP A 74 1.52 15.65 -1.39
N GLN A 75 0.21 15.47 -1.25
CA GLN A 75 -0.73 16.59 -1.30
C GLN A 75 -0.89 17.30 0.04
N SER A 76 -0.96 16.56 1.14
CA SER A 76 -1.48 17.09 2.41
C SER A 76 -0.49 17.04 3.57
N VAL A 77 0.54 16.20 3.51
CA VAL A 77 1.52 16.03 4.61
C VAL A 77 2.82 16.75 4.29
N ALA A 78 3.39 16.50 3.13
CA ALA A 78 4.64 17.08 2.67
C ALA A 78 4.57 17.37 1.16
N PRO A 79 3.97 18.49 0.76
CA PRO A 79 3.69 18.80 -0.64
C PRO A 79 4.92 18.75 -1.53
N HIS A 80 4.76 18.09 -2.69
CA HIS A 80 5.76 17.96 -3.76
C HIS A 80 7.08 17.25 -3.36
N ARG A 81 7.04 16.44 -2.31
CA ARG A 81 8.21 15.70 -1.83
C ARG A 81 8.34 14.31 -2.45
N LEU A 82 7.21 13.64 -2.70
CA LEU A 82 7.22 12.29 -3.24
C LEU A 82 7.26 12.25 -4.78
N PHE A 83 6.83 13.32 -5.43
CA PHE A 83 6.81 13.41 -6.89
C PHE A 83 7.56 14.66 -7.39
N PRO A 84 8.87 14.81 -7.08
CA PRO A 84 9.64 15.95 -7.52
C PRO A 84 9.77 15.96 -9.06
N ASP A 85 9.98 17.14 -9.63
CA ASP A 85 10.34 17.29 -11.05
C ASP A 85 9.41 16.57 -12.04
N GLN A 86 8.08 16.57 -11.77
CA GLN A 86 7.04 15.94 -12.60
C GLN A 86 7.14 14.41 -12.70
N THR A 87 7.74 13.76 -11.71
CA THR A 87 7.91 12.30 -11.68
C THR A 87 6.64 11.53 -11.36
N TYR A 88 5.50 12.18 -11.07
CA TYR A 88 4.25 11.52 -10.67
C TYR A 88 3.85 10.34 -11.57
N GLY A 89 3.72 10.58 -12.89
CA GLY A 89 3.30 9.54 -13.82
C GLY A 89 4.25 8.34 -13.86
N MET A 90 5.56 8.61 -13.91
CA MET A 90 6.59 7.58 -13.88
C MET A 90 6.56 6.79 -12.56
N ALA A 91 6.51 7.47 -11.42
CA ALA A 91 6.52 6.83 -10.10
C ALA A 91 5.28 5.95 -9.89
N MET A 92 4.11 6.39 -10.36
CA MET A 92 2.87 5.61 -10.29
C MET A 92 2.87 4.39 -11.23
N MET A 93 3.42 4.52 -12.44
CA MET A 93 3.61 3.37 -13.34
C MET A 93 4.56 2.33 -12.75
N ILE A 94 5.69 2.78 -12.19
CA ILE A 94 6.66 1.91 -11.52
C ILE A 94 6.01 1.25 -10.29
N SER A 95 5.30 2.00 -9.46
CA SER A 95 4.61 1.44 -8.28
C SER A 95 3.60 0.36 -8.68
N ASN A 96 2.79 0.62 -9.70
CA ASN A 96 1.82 -0.37 -10.17
C ASN A 96 2.50 -1.65 -10.70
N TRP A 97 3.55 -1.52 -11.50
CA TRP A 97 4.32 -2.67 -11.98
C TRP A 97 5.03 -3.40 -10.82
N ALA A 98 5.65 -2.67 -9.90
CA ALA A 98 6.32 -3.26 -8.75
C ALA A 98 5.35 -4.05 -7.86
N GLU A 99 4.12 -3.58 -7.67
CA GLU A 99 3.10 -4.27 -6.88
C GLU A 99 2.53 -5.50 -7.59
N THR A 100 2.24 -5.39 -8.88
CA THR A 100 1.61 -6.47 -9.63
C THR A 100 2.59 -7.53 -10.13
N THR A 101 3.88 -7.21 -10.20
CA THR A 101 4.93 -8.12 -10.69
C THR A 101 5.96 -8.44 -9.60
N LEU A 102 6.75 -7.47 -9.17
CA LEU A 102 7.86 -7.74 -8.24
C LEU A 102 7.36 -8.22 -6.87
N PHE A 103 6.32 -7.61 -6.35
CA PHE A 103 5.77 -8.00 -5.06
C PHE A 103 5.07 -9.35 -5.13
N ASP A 104 4.29 -9.60 -6.17
CA ASP A 104 3.64 -10.92 -6.38
C ASP A 104 4.68 -12.04 -6.43
N LEU A 105 5.72 -11.90 -7.25
CA LEU A 105 6.81 -12.88 -7.34
C LEU A 105 7.54 -13.04 -6.00
N SER A 106 7.80 -11.93 -5.30
CA SER A 106 8.48 -11.94 -4.01
C SER A 106 7.63 -12.60 -2.92
N VAL A 107 6.33 -12.33 -2.89
CA VAL A 107 5.39 -12.98 -1.94
C VAL A 107 5.31 -14.48 -2.21
N ARG A 108 5.19 -14.91 -3.46
CA ARG A 108 5.18 -16.34 -3.84
C ARG A 108 6.45 -17.03 -3.37
N LEU A 109 7.60 -16.42 -3.63
CA LEU A 109 8.89 -16.92 -3.18
C LEU A 109 8.98 -17.01 -1.66
N VAL A 110 8.76 -15.90 -0.96
CA VAL A 110 8.92 -15.80 0.50
C VAL A 110 7.95 -16.73 1.22
N LEU A 111 6.68 -16.73 0.87
CA LEU A 111 5.68 -17.57 1.52
C LEU A 111 5.92 -19.07 1.25
N THR A 112 6.37 -19.43 0.05
CA THR A 112 6.71 -20.84 -0.25
C THR A 112 7.88 -21.34 0.60
N TYR A 113 8.91 -20.51 0.82
CA TYR A 113 10.02 -20.85 1.72
C TYR A 113 9.66 -20.75 3.21
N ALA A 114 8.58 -20.04 3.55
CA ALA A 114 8.06 -19.95 4.91
C ALA A 114 7.16 -21.15 5.32
N LEU A 115 6.72 -21.97 4.37
CA LEU A 115 5.91 -23.16 4.65
C LEU A 115 6.58 -24.07 5.69
N GLY A 116 5.84 -24.39 6.75
CA GLY A 116 6.35 -25.16 7.89
C GLY A 116 7.24 -24.39 8.87
N LYS A 117 7.58 -23.10 8.61
CA LYS A 117 8.39 -22.26 9.50
C LYS A 117 7.57 -21.20 10.23
N VAL A 118 6.37 -20.90 9.77
CA VAL A 118 5.44 -19.94 10.37
C VAL A 118 4.08 -20.62 10.60
N PRO A 119 3.21 -20.06 11.46
CA PRO A 119 1.90 -20.65 11.69
C PRO A 119 1.07 -20.83 10.42
N ASP A 120 0.39 -21.97 10.27
CA ASP A 120 -0.45 -22.29 9.10
C ASP A 120 -1.56 -21.26 8.89
N GLU A 121 -2.11 -20.71 9.96
CA GLU A 121 -3.10 -19.62 9.90
C GLU A 121 -2.57 -18.40 9.13
N PHE A 122 -1.31 -18.04 9.38
CA PHE A 122 -0.67 -16.93 8.67
C PHE A 122 -0.52 -17.25 7.18
N ILE A 123 -0.09 -18.45 6.83
CA ILE A 123 0.03 -18.87 5.42
C ILE A 123 -1.33 -18.87 4.73
N ARG A 124 -2.36 -19.41 5.39
CA ARG A 124 -3.75 -19.43 4.83
C ARG A 124 -4.28 -18.01 4.62
N ASP A 125 -4.12 -17.13 5.60
CA ASP A 125 -4.55 -15.74 5.47
C ASP A 125 -3.84 -15.03 4.32
N ARG A 126 -2.52 -15.17 4.21
CA ARG A 126 -1.76 -14.53 3.12
C ARG A 126 -2.03 -15.17 1.77
N GLY A 127 -2.17 -16.48 1.72
CA GLY A 127 -2.55 -17.21 0.50
C GLY A 127 -3.90 -16.76 -0.05
N SER A 128 -4.87 -16.50 0.82
CA SER A 128 -6.19 -15.99 0.40
C SER A 128 -6.17 -14.57 -0.19
N LEU A 129 -5.07 -13.82 0.01
CA LEU A 129 -4.89 -12.47 -0.53
C LEU A 129 -4.06 -12.44 -1.81
N TYR A 130 -3.13 -13.40 -1.97
CA TYR A 130 -2.05 -13.30 -2.97
C TYR A 130 -1.95 -14.50 -3.90
N PHE A 131 -2.62 -15.63 -3.61
CA PHE A 131 -2.56 -16.82 -4.44
C PHE A 131 -3.90 -17.11 -5.11
N GLU A 132 -3.87 -17.92 -6.14
CA GLU A 132 -5.06 -18.43 -6.81
C GLU A 132 -5.95 -19.19 -5.79
N PRO A 133 -7.29 -19.17 -5.91
CA PRO A 133 -8.19 -19.76 -4.91
C PRO A 133 -7.91 -21.23 -4.57
N ASN A 134 -7.36 -21.99 -5.52
CA ASN A 134 -7.08 -23.43 -5.38
C ASN A 134 -5.58 -23.73 -5.19
N TRP A 135 -4.80 -22.79 -4.65
CA TRP A 135 -3.39 -23.05 -4.42
C TRP A 135 -3.15 -24.20 -3.42
N THR A 136 -2.07 -24.90 -3.60
CA THR A 136 -1.57 -25.93 -2.71
C THR A 136 -0.09 -25.74 -2.46
N GLU A 137 0.43 -26.31 -1.36
CA GLU A 137 1.89 -26.30 -1.12
C GLU A 137 2.66 -26.91 -2.31
N ALA A 138 2.13 -28.00 -2.88
CA ALA A 138 2.75 -28.65 -4.04
C ALA A 138 2.77 -27.73 -5.27
N SER A 139 1.69 -27.02 -5.57
CA SER A 139 1.65 -26.07 -6.69
C SER A 139 2.59 -24.88 -6.49
N LEU A 140 2.70 -24.35 -5.27
CA LEU A 140 3.63 -23.27 -4.95
C LEU A 140 5.09 -23.72 -5.15
N ARG A 141 5.45 -24.91 -4.62
CA ARG A 141 6.81 -25.46 -4.79
C ARG A 141 7.14 -25.75 -6.24
N ALA A 142 6.19 -26.27 -7.03
CA ALA A 142 6.37 -26.52 -8.45
C ALA A 142 6.58 -25.24 -9.28
N ALA A 143 5.98 -24.12 -8.86
CA ALA A 143 6.12 -22.83 -9.52
C ALA A 143 7.45 -22.11 -9.23
N LEU A 144 8.16 -22.46 -8.14
CA LEU A 144 9.38 -21.76 -7.70
C LEU A 144 10.44 -21.52 -8.79
N PRO A 145 10.78 -22.48 -9.67
CA PRO A 145 11.79 -22.24 -10.73
C PRO A 145 11.37 -21.10 -11.67
N SER A 146 10.10 -21.04 -12.07
CA SER A 146 9.56 -19.98 -12.93
C SER A 146 9.52 -18.64 -12.20
N VAL A 147 9.00 -18.63 -10.95
CA VAL A 147 8.97 -17.44 -10.09
C VAL A 147 10.37 -16.84 -9.90
N MET A 148 11.38 -17.68 -9.62
CA MET A 148 12.75 -17.23 -9.47
C MET A 148 13.34 -16.68 -10.77
N HIS A 149 13.03 -17.33 -11.90
CA HIS A 149 13.52 -16.90 -13.20
C HIS A 149 12.97 -15.51 -13.58
N GLU A 150 11.67 -15.33 -13.42
CA GLU A 150 10.98 -14.07 -13.70
C GLU A 150 11.39 -12.96 -12.72
N LEU A 151 11.54 -13.28 -11.42
CA LEU A 151 12.00 -12.31 -10.43
C LEU A 151 13.41 -11.80 -10.79
N ARG A 152 14.33 -12.68 -11.18
CA ARG A 152 15.68 -12.28 -11.62
C ARG A 152 15.66 -11.40 -12.85
N ALA A 153 14.83 -11.71 -13.84
CA ALA A 153 14.68 -10.88 -15.03
C ALA A 153 14.12 -9.48 -14.68
N SER A 154 13.11 -9.45 -13.81
CA SER A 154 12.48 -8.21 -13.37
C SER A 154 13.42 -7.33 -12.55
N LEU A 155 14.21 -7.90 -11.62
CA LEU A 155 15.27 -7.18 -10.91
C LEU A 155 16.36 -6.68 -11.86
N GLY A 156 16.66 -7.46 -12.90
CA GLY A 156 17.60 -7.06 -13.96
C GLY A 156 17.17 -5.82 -14.74
N PHE A 157 15.87 -5.61 -14.95
CA PHE A 157 15.37 -4.38 -15.57
C PHE A 157 15.61 -3.16 -14.69
N VAL A 158 15.40 -3.29 -13.39
CA VAL A 158 15.65 -2.20 -12.42
C VAL A 158 17.14 -1.89 -12.35
N GLU A 159 17.99 -2.93 -12.24
CA GLU A 159 19.45 -2.80 -12.23
C GLU A 159 19.98 -2.09 -13.48
N ALA A 160 19.50 -2.50 -14.67
CA ALA A 160 19.91 -1.89 -15.93
C ALA A 160 19.50 -0.40 -16.00
N HIS A 161 18.29 -0.07 -15.53
CA HIS A 161 17.83 1.33 -15.48
C HIS A 161 18.67 2.16 -14.52
N LEU A 162 18.88 1.70 -13.29
CA LEU A 162 19.71 2.39 -12.30
C LEU A 162 21.16 2.55 -12.77
N GLY A 163 21.73 1.52 -13.38
CA GLY A 163 23.09 1.56 -13.94
C GLY A 163 23.27 2.52 -15.12
N ALA A 164 22.19 2.86 -15.84
CA ALA A 164 22.19 3.82 -16.93
C ALA A 164 21.87 5.26 -16.47
N THR A 165 21.38 5.43 -15.25
CA THR A 165 20.95 6.70 -14.69
C THR A 165 22.12 7.39 -13.98
N TYR A 166 22.28 8.71 -14.19
CA TYR A 166 23.24 9.50 -13.42
C TYR A 166 22.66 9.78 -12.03
N GLY A 167 23.09 9.02 -11.03
CA GLY A 167 22.65 9.15 -9.64
C GLY A 167 22.28 7.79 -9.03
N ILE A 168 21.70 7.84 -7.82
CA ILE A 168 21.38 6.64 -7.05
C ILE A 168 19.90 6.25 -7.22
N TYR A 169 19.04 7.22 -7.50
CA TYR A 169 17.61 7.06 -7.57
C TYR A 169 17.11 6.84 -9.00
N LEU A 170 15.91 6.29 -9.15
CA LEU A 170 15.29 6.04 -10.46
C LEU A 170 15.18 7.30 -11.33
N ASN A 171 15.09 8.47 -10.71
CA ASN A 171 15.09 9.78 -11.38
C ASN A 171 16.42 10.54 -11.21
N GLY A 172 17.55 9.86 -11.01
CA GLY A 172 18.86 10.44 -10.85
C GLY A 172 19.21 10.82 -9.41
N HIS A 173 19.17 12.12 -9.05
CA HIS A 173 19.70 12.59 -7.77
C HIS A 173 18.64 12.83 -6.68
N LYS A 174 17.38 12.83 -7.02
CA LYS A 174 16.30 13.10 -6.07
C LYS A 174 15.46 11.82 -5.86
N PRO A 175 15.28 11.40 -4.60
CA PRO A 175 14.38 10.29 -4.32
C PRO A 175 12.92 10.65 -4.65
N CYS A 176 12.16 9.67 -5.10
CA CYS A 176 10.74 9.79 -5.36
C CYS A 176 9.98 8.55 -4.85
N TYR A 177 8.66 8.56 -4.92
CA TYR A 177 7.85 7.42 -4.50
C TYR A 177 8.18 6.12 -5.29
N GLY A 178 8.59 6.24 -6.55
CA GLY A 178 9.05 5.10 -7.34
C GLY A 178 10.21 4.34 -6.69
N ASP A 179 11.14 5.06 -6.06
CA ASP A 179 12.26 4.45 -5.35
C ASP A 179 11.79 3.63 -4.15
N ALA A 180 10.84 4.15 -3.37
CA ALA A 180 10.22 3.40 -2.28
C ALA A 180 9.48 2.16 -2.79
N ALA A 181 8.81 2.27 -3.96
CA ALA A 181 8.10 1.16 -4.60
C ALA A 181 9.03 0.03 -5.11
N ILE A 182 10.30 0.30 -5.25
CA ILE A 182 11.34 -0.71 -5.56
C ILE A 182 12.07 -1.15 -4.29
N GLY A 183 12.50 -0.20 -3.46
CA GLY A 183 13.37 -0.48 -2.31
C GLY A 183 12.76 -1.42 -1.28
N TYR A 184 11.44 -1.34 -1.04
CA TYR A 184 10.78 -2.23 -0.10
C TYR A 184 10.80 -3.71 -0.52
N ILE A 185 10.95 -4.01 -1.81
CA ILE A 185 11.11 -5.38 -2.31
C ILE A 185 12.44 -5.96 -1.85
N CYS A 186 13.52 -5.18 -1.91
CA CYS A 186 14.84 -5.59 -1.42
C CYS A 186 14.78 -5.90 0.07
N TRP A 187 14.24 -4.98 0.87
CA TRP A 187 14.03 -5.17 2.31
C TRP A 187 13.20 -6.43 2.60
N PHE A 188 12.12 -6.67 1.83
CA PHE A 188 11.26 -7.83 2.01
C PHE A 188 11.98 -9.15 1.71
N LEU A 189 12.69 -9.24 0.60
CA LEU A 189 13.47 -10.41 0.20
C LEU A 189 14.57 -10.70 1.22
N ARG A 190 15.35 -9.68 1.59
CA ARG A 190 16.48 -9.79 2.51
C ARG A 190 16.03 -10.18 3.92
N GLY A 191 14.96 -9.58 4.39
CA GLY A 191 14.46 -9.79 5.75
C GLY A 191 13.58 -11.02 5.95
N ARG A 192 13.14 -11.71 4.89
CA ARG A 192 12.13 -12.79 4.99
C ARG A 192 12.49 -14.08 4.27
N TRP A 193 13.59 -14.10 3.54
CA TRP A 193 14.06 -15.27 2.84
C TRP A 193 15.58 -15.41 2.97
N ASP A 194 16.05 -16.59 3.39
CA ASP A 194 17.47 -16.85 3.65
C ASP A 194 18.38 -16.67 2.41
N GLY A 195 17.80 -16.76 1.19
CA GLY A 195 18.50 -16.53 -0.07
C GLY A 195 18.50 -15.07 -0.55
N GLY A 196 17.89 -14.14 0.20
CA GLY A 196 17.72 -12.75 -0.21
C GLY A 196 19.04 -12.03 -0.46
N ASP A 197 19.99 -12.15 0.45
CA ASP A 197 21.32 -11.54 0.31
C ASP A 197 22.07 -12.05 -0.91
N ALA A 198 22.06 -13.37 -1.11
CA ALA A 198 22.76 -14.00 -2.25
C ALA A 198 22.10 -13.63 -3.60
N LEU A 199 20.78 -13.47 -3.63
CA LEU A 199 20.09 -13.00 -4.83
C LEU A 199 20.47 -11.54 -5.12
N LEU A 200 20.29 -10.66 -4.14
CA LEU A 200 20.46 -9.20 -4.29
C LEU A 200 21.93 -8.80 -4.54
N ALA A 201 22.90 -9.57 -4.11
CA ALA A 201 24.32 -9.35 -4.41
C ALA A 201 24.64 -9.29 -5.91
N ASN A 202 23.75 -9.81 -6.78
CA ASN A 202 23.92 -9.73 -8.23
C ASN A 202 23.42 -8.40 -8.83
N TYR A 203 22.88 -7.49 -8.01
CA TYR A 203 22.25 -6.22 -8.43
C TYR A 203 22.82 -5.05 -7.62
N PRO A 204 24.08 -4.63 -7.89
CA PRO A 204 24.78 -3.63 -7.07
C PRO A 204 24.15 -2.23 -7.10
N ALA A 205 23.58 -1.81 -8.23
CA ALA A 205 22.90 -0.50 -8.31
C ALA A 205 21.59 -0.52 -7.48
N LEU A 206 20.87 -1.63 -7.50
CA LEU A 206 19.68 -1.83 -6.69
C LEU A 206 20.03 -1.88 -5.18
N CYS A 207 21.13 -2.52 -4.79
CA CYS A 207 21.64 -2.48 -3.41
C CYS A 207 22.05 -1.06 -2.99
N ALA A 208 22.60 -0.26 -3.90
CA ALA A 208 22.93 1.13 -3.61
C ALA A 208 21.67 1.99 -3.40
N LEU A 209 20.61 1.76 -4.16
CA LEU A 209 19.32 2.38 -3.96
C LEU A 209 18.73 2.03 -2.58
N GLU A 210 18.69 0.71 -2.24
CA GLU A 210 18.23 0.24 -0.92
C GLU A 210 18.98 0.97 0.21
N ALA A 211 20.31 0.97 0.17
CA ALA A 211 21.14 1.63 1.16
C ALA A 211 20.94 3.16 1.21
N ALA A 212 20.59 3.79 0.10
CA ALA A 212 20.26 5.21 0.08
C ALA A 212 18.92 5.51 0.75
N LEU A 213 17.91 4.65 0.53
CA LEU A 213 16.60 4.75 1.19
C LEU A 213 16.70 4.49 2.69
N ASP A 214 17.49 3.49 3.10
CA ASP A 214 17.74 3.21 4.53
C ASP A 214 18.34 4.42 5.26
N ARG A 215 19.22 5.17 4.60
CA ARG A 215 19.78 6.41 5.18
C ARG A 215 18.76 7.55 5.32
N LEU A 216 17.70 7.58 4.51
CA LEU A 216 16.60 8.53 4.68
C LEU A 216 15.71 8.16 5.87
N GLY A 217 15.67 6.87 6.21
CA GLY A 217 14.86 6.32 7.30
C GLY A 217 13.35 6.42 7.04
N ASP A 218 12.60 6.37 8.13
CA ASP A 218 11.13 6.32 8.13
C ASP A 218 10.48 7.69 8.44
N GLY A 219 11.20 8.81 8.30
CA GLY A 219 10.75 10.13 8.75
C GLY A 219 10.86 10.27 10.27
N GLN A 220 9.85 10.89 10.91
CA GLN A 220 9.85 11.15 12.36
C GLN A 220 8.60 10.52 13.01
N PRO A 221 8.59 9.18 13.24
CA PRO A 221 7.50 8.49 13.88
C PRO A 221 7.40 8.83 15.37
N GLN A 222 6.16 8.91 15.87
CA GLN A 222 5.83 8.97 17.29
C GLN A 222 4.73 7.96 17.57
N ASP A 223 4.88 7.14 18.59
CA ASP A 223 3.88 6.14 18.93
C ASP A 223 2.56 6.80 19.35
N LEU A 224 1.46 6.24 18.89
CA LEU A 224 0.10 6.64 19.24
C LEU A 224 -0.71 5.39 19.55
N ASP A 225 -1.51 5.47 20.60
CA ASP A 225 -2.49 4.46 20.95
C ASP A 225 -3.63 4.39 19.92
N ALA A 226 -4.13 3.17 19.65
CA ALA A 226 -5.14 2.96 18.62
C ALA A 226 -6.50 3.60 18.98
N GLU A 227 -6.89 3.61 20.26
CA GLU A 227 -8.11 4.28 20.73
C GLU A 227 -7.99 5.81 20.60
N ALA A 228 -6.78 6.35 20.79
CA ALA A 228 -6.53 7.78 20.54
C ALA A 228 -6.70 8.12 19.05
N ALA A 229 -6.32 7.25 18.14
CA ALA A 229 -6.55 7.44 16.71
C ALA A 229 -8.04 7.46 16.34
N LEU A 230 -8.88 6.59 16.96
CA LEU A 230 -10.33 6.63 16.79
C LEU A 230 -10.91 7.96 17.31
N THR A 231 -10.41 8.44 18.45
CA THR A 231 -10.81 9.72 19.03
C THR A 231 -10.48 10.90 18.10
N ILE A 232 -9.32 10.88 17.45
CA ILE A 232 -8.92 11.89 16.46
C ILE A 232 -9.91 11.91 15.29
N ALA A 233 -10.30 10.75 14.76
CA ALA A 233 -11.29 10.67 13.69
C ALA A 233 -12.63 11.25 14.13
N LYS A 234 -13.11 10.83 15.30
CA LYS A 234 -14.42 11.24 15.86
C LYS A 234 -14.52 12.76 16.15
N ALA A 235 -13.41 13.39 16.49
CA ALA A 235 -13.34 14.81 16.76
C ALA A 235 -13.18 15.68 15.50
N ALA A 236 -12.93 15.06 14.34
CA ALA A 236 -12.71 15.75 13.07
C ALA A 236 -13.92 15.63 12.15
N THR A 237 -13.89 16.38 11.07
CA THR A 237 -14.79 16.21 9.92
C THR A 237 -13.97 16.01 8.66
N PRO A 238 -14.44 15.19 7.68
CA PRO A 238 -13.74 15.01 6.42
C PRO A 238 -13.49 16.33 5.69
N GLN A 239 -12.26 16.55 5.28
CA GLN A 239 -11.84 17.75 4.53
C GLN A 239 -11.75 17.48 3.02
N SER A 240 -11.83 16.20 2.60
CA SER A 240 -11.82 15.82 1.19
C SER A 240 -13.03 16.37 0.45
N PRO A 241 -12.87 16.70 -0.85
CA PRO A 241 -13.95 17.27 -1.65
C PRO A 241 -15.13 16.30 -1.81
N THR A 242 -16.27 16.85 -2.26
CA THR A 242 -17.42 16.10 -2.74
C THR A 242 -17.60 16.42 -4.22
N GLY A 243 -18.02 15.44 -5.01
CA GLY A 243 -18.27 15.65 -6.45
C GLY A 243 -17.83 14.48 -7.32
N ILE A 244 -18.34 14.44 -8.55
CA ILE A 244 -17.88 13.51 -9.60
C ILE A 244 -17.28 14.35 -10.71
N ILE A 245 -15.99 14.11 -11.00
CA ILE A 245 -15.23 14.84 -12.01
C ILE A 245 -15.09 14.02 -13.29
N ASP A 246 -15.40 12.72 -13.24
CA ASP A 246 -15.43 11.87 -14.45
C ASP A 246 -16.76 12.03 -15.18
N VAL A 247 -16.74 12.79 -16.27
CA VAL A 247 -17.91 13.04 -17.13
C VAL A 247 -18.40 11.80 -17.92
N ALA A 248 -17.61 10.73 -17.99
CA ALA A 248 -18.00 9.48 -18.63
C ALA A 248 -18.73 8.52 -17.67
N SER A 249 -18.82 8.86 -16.41
CA SER A 249 -19.42 8.04 -15.35
C SER A 249 -20.94 8.24 -15.30
N SER A 250 -21.69 7.13 -15.21
CA SER A 250 -23.13 7.14 -14.89
C SER A 250 -23.39 7.22 -13.38
N LEU A 251 -22.38 7.51 -12.59
CA LEU A 251 -22.42 7.57 -11.13
C LEU A 251 -23.03 8.88 -10.64
N ALA A 252 -23.65 8.83 -9.47
CA ALA A 252 -24.20 10.01 -8.78
C ALA A 252 -23.69 10.08 -7.34
N ILE A 253 -23.42 11.30 -6.86
CA ILE A 253 -23.14 11.56 -5.45
C ILE A 253 -24.33 11.08 -4.60
N GLY A 254 -24.02 10.44 -3.47
CA GLY A 254 -25.03 9.84 -2.59
C GLY A 254 -25.48 8.42 -3.00
N GLN A 255 -25.03 7.92 -4.15
CA GLN A 255 -25.27 6.54 -4.55
C GLN A 255 -24.52 5.55 -3.64
N ILE A 256 -25.16 4.44 -3.28
CA ILE A 256 -24.48 3.36 -2.55
C ILE A 256 -23.60 2.60 -3.54
N VAL A 257 -22.34 2.42 -3.18
CA VAL A 257 -21.36 1.69 -3.98
C VAL A 257 -20.66 0.63 -3.14
N MET A 258 -20.27 -0.45 -3.81
CA MET A 258 -19.39 -1.48 -3.29
C MET A 258 -18.01 -1.33 -3.94
N ILE A 259 -16.97 -1.36 -3.13
CA ILE A 259 -15.58 -1.24 -3.57
C ILE A 259 -14.82 -2.49 -3.11
N ARG A 260 -14.05 -3.10 -4.02
CA ARG A 260 -13.19 -4.23 -3.72
C ARG A 260 -11.91 -4.20 -4.56
N PRO A 261 -10.81 -4.81 -4.12
CA PRO A 261 -9.64 -5.04 -4.96
C PRO A 261 -10.00 -5.84 -6.21
N LYS A 262 -9.30 -5.61 -7.32
CA LYS A 262 -9.40 -6.46 -8.51
C LYS A 262 -8.88 -7.87 -8.23
N GLY A 263 -9.47 -8.86 -8.88
CA GLY A 263 -9.09 -10.27 -8.75
C GLY A 263 -9.95 -11.04 -7.74
N GLU A 264 -9.68 -12.32 -7.66
CA GLU A 264 -10.37 -13.26 -6.75
C GLU A 264 -9.61 -13.33 -5.43
N THR A 265 -9.87 -12.38 -4.54
CA THR A 265 -9.25 -12.31 -3.23
C THR A 265 -10.30 -12.48 -2.13
N ALA A 266 -9.87 -12.92 -0.94
CA ALA A 266 -10.73 -13.02 0.23
C ALA A 266 -10.87 -11.69 1.00
N ASP A 267 -10.72 -10.57 0.31
CA ASP A 267 -11.00 -9.27 0.89
C ASP A 267 -12.51 -9.07 1.02
N PRO A 268 -12.97 -8.51 2.13
CA PRO A 268 -14.38 -8.14 2.27
C PRO A 268 -14.72 -7.00 1.30
N ASP A 269 -15.98 -6.99 0.85
CA ASP A 269 -16.54 -5.86 0.13
C ASP A 269 -16.64 -4.65 1.07
N VAL A 270 -16.24 -3.49 0.60
CA VAL A 270 -16.41 -2.22 1.31
C VAL A 270 -17.60 -1.50 0.71
N VAL A 271 -18.60 -1.22 1.54
CA VAL A 271 -19.84 -0.57 1.12
C VAL A 271 -19.95 0.81 1.77
N GLY A 272 -20.32 1.81 0.99
CA GLY A 272 -20.52 3.17 1.50
C GLY A 272 -21.23 4.08 0.49
N THR A 273 -21.49 5.28 0.91
CA THR A 273 -22.14 6.30 0.08
C THR A 273 -21.10 7.06 -0.74
N LEU A 274 -21.23 7.07 -2.06
CA LEU A 274 -20.27 7.74 -2.95
C LEU A 274 -20.22 9.25 -2.65
N ARG A 275 -19.04 9.70 -2.21
CA ARG A 275 -18.72 11.08 -1.87
C ARG A 275 -18.02 11.82 -3.01
N TYR A 276 -17.02 11.16 -3.61
CA TYR A 276 -16.15 11.76 -4.63
C TYR A 276 -15.59 10.70 -5.56
N CYS A 277 -15.45 11.06 -6.83
CA CYS A 277 -14.75 10.23 -7.80
C CYS A 277 -14.09 11.12 -8.87
N ASP A 278 -12.80 10.84 -9.15
CA ASP A 278 -12.05 11.40 -10.27
C ASP A 278 -11.25 10.30 -10.98
N GLY A 279 -10.36 10.66 -11.88
CA GLY A 279 -9.50 9.71 -12.61
C GLY A 279 -8.46 8.99 -11.75
N THR A 280 -8.32 9.34 -10.46
CA THR A 280 -7.28 8.81 -9.55
C THR A 280 -7.85 8.18 -8.29
N ARG A 281 -8.98 8.69 -7.79
CA ARG A 281 -9.50 8.38 -6.46
C ARG A 281 -11.01 8.16 -6.45
N ILE A 282 -11.44 7.19 -5.64
CA ILE A 282 -12.82 6.95 -5.24
C ILE A 282 -12.92 7.23 -3.74
N SER A 283 -13.93 7.99 -3.30
CA SER A 283 -14.16 8.27 -1.89
C SER A 283 -15.60 7.97 -1.51
N ILE A 284 -15.79 7.36 -0.35
CA ILE A 284 -17.10 7.07 0.23
C ILE A 284 -17.24 7.72 1.59
N ASP A 285 -18.44 8.14 1.92
CA ASP A 285 -18.81 8.48 3.29
C ASP A 285 -19.13 7.19 4.07
N HIS A 286 -18.66 7.13 5.29
CA HIS A 286 -18.92 6.06 6.25
C HIS A 286 -19.15 6.66 7.63
N SER A 287 -20.07 6.09 8.40
CA SER A 287 -20.34 6.49 9.77
C SER A 287 -20.30 5.30 10.71
N HIS A 288 -19.63 5.45 11.84
CA HIS A 288 -19.56 4.42 12.88
C HIS A 288 -19.47 5.07 14.26
N GLU A 289 -20.09 4.47 15.27
CA GLU A 289 -20.19 5.04 16.63
C GLU A 289 -18.84 5.41 17.27
N GLN A 290 -17.78 4.65 16.95
CA GLN A 290 -16.44 4.87 17.51
C GLN A 290 -15.68 5.99 16.82
N VAL A 291 -15.96 6.32 15.56
CA VAL A 291 -15.18 7.25 14.73
C VAL A 291 -15.99 8.43 14.20
N GLY A 292 -17.32 8.44 14.38
CA GLY A 292 -18.21 9.45 13.80
C GLY A 292 -18.30 9.34 12.29
N ASP A 293 -18.46 10.47 11.61
CA ASP A 293 -18.55 10.56 10.15
C ASP A 293 -17.15 10.75 9.57
N ILE A 294 -16.75 9.83 8.71
CA ILE A 294 -15.44 9.80 8.06
C ILE A 294 -15.57 9.64 6.54
N ALA A 295 -14.55 10.03 5.80
CA ALA A 295 -14.40 9.73 4.38
C ALA A 295 -13.31 8.66 4.19
N VAL A 296 -13.63 7.58 3.46
CA VAL A 296 -12.69 6.51 3.14
C VAL A 296 -12.34 6.57 1.66
N HIS A 297 -11.05 6.57 1.36
CA HIS A 297 -10.49 6.83 0.03
C HIS A 297 -9.76 5.61 -0.52
N PHE A 298 -10.03 5.28 -1.78
CA PHE A 298 -9.41 4.20 -2.53
C PHE A 298 -8.82 4.74 -3.84
N PRO A 299 -7.76 4.14 -4.39
CA PRO A 299 -7.32 4.46 -5.75
C PRO A 299 -8.30 3.88 -6.77
N VAL A 300 -8.38 4.47 -7.95
CA VAL A 300 -9.13 3.90 -9.09
C VAL A 300 -8.40 2.66 -9.64
N ILE A 301 -7.07 2.74 -9.74
CA ILE A 301 -6.27 1.63 -10.25
C ILE A 301 -6.17 0.53 -9.19
N GLY A 302 -6.45 -0.71 -9.59
CA GLY A 302 -6.40 -1.86 -8.70
C GLY A 302 -7.70 -2.16 -7.96
N TYR A 303 -8.75 -1.35 -8.16
CA TYR A 303 -10.05 -1.55 -7.51
C TYR A 303 -11.19 -1.60 -8.51
N VAL A 304 -12.28 -2.25 -8.11
CA VAL A 304 -13.56 -2.28 -8.81
C VAL A 304 -14.59 -1.59 -7.93
N MET A 305 -15.30 -0.63 -8.50
CA MET A 305 -16.44 0.01 -7.88
C MET A 305 -17.72 -0.41 -8.61
N THR A 306 -18.70 -0.88 -7.88
CA THR A 306 -19.98 -1.33 -8.42
C THR A 306 -21.12 -0.58 -7.71
N PRO A 307 -21.99 0.12 -8.41
CA PRO A 307 -23.22 0.67 -7.84
C PRO A 307 -24.10 -0.47 -7.29
N ILE A 308 -24.70 -0.24 -6.12
CA ILE A 308 -25.67 -1.17 -5.52
C ILE A 308 -27.03 -0.48 -5.53
N ASP A 309 -27.97 -1.06 -6.25
CA ASP A 309 -29.37 -0.73 -6.08
C ASP A 309 -29.86 -1.42 -4.79
N LEU A 310 -30.10 -0.65 -3.74
CA LEU A 310 -30.88 -1.17 -2.63
C LEU A 310 -32.29 -1.41 -3.19
N ALA A 311 -32.57 -2.67 -3.54
CA ALA A 311 -33.93 -3.06 -3.84
C ALA A 311 -34.82 -2.67 -2.65
N VAL A 312 -35.72 -1.70 -2.88
CA VAL A 312 -36.72 -1.22 -1.92
C VAL A 312 -37.70 -2.34 -1.63
#